data_c1bcaa4c65f258d7e6c985b959ef8420
#
_entry.id   c1bcaa4c65f258d7e6c985b959ef8420
#
_cell.length_a   1.000
_cell.length_b   1.000
_cell.length_c   1.000
_cell.angle_alpha   90.00
_cell.angle_beta   90.00
_cell.angle_gamma   90.00
#
_symmetry.space_group_name_H-M   'P 1'
#
loop_
_entity.id
_entity.type
_entity.pdbx_description
1 polymer ?
#
loop_
_entity_poly.entity_id
_entity_poly.type
_entity_poly.pdbx_seq_one_letter_code
_entity_poly.pdbx_strand_id
1 'polypeptide(L)'
;MRKLLKFGHSMTAITFLGSVVVLWVFHQQLPAPSDALEVYSAQRSAMERVASLVLIPSLLISLLFGLASMAAVPGFHGAPWAWGKLVTTVLMLEGSLLGIQSPIKREAELAVAAMTDGDLVGELAQKLAAEQWSLILIGLVATANVALGVWRPRFRSRATPAS
;
A
#
# COMPACT_ATOMS: atom_id res chain seq x y z
N MET A 1 -2.10 0.79 27.42
CA MET A 1 -1.09 0.63 26.35
C MET A 1 -1.50 -0.34 25.25
N ARG A 2 -1.80 -1.63 25.51
CA ARG A 2 -2.20 -2.63 24.48
C ARG A 2 -3.42 -2.22 23.63
N LYS A 3 -4.45 -1.60 24.22
CA LYS A 3 -5.64 -1.13 23.50
C LYS A 3 -5.31 0.00 22.52
N LEU A 4 -4.45 0.94 22.92
CA LEU A 4 -4.00 2.05 22.07
C LEU A 4 -3.16 1.58 20.88
N LEU A 5 -2.21 0.64 21.09
CA LEU A 5 -1.41 0.06 20.00
C LEU A 5 -2.31 -0.66 18.98
N LYS A 6 -3.28 -1.44 19.47
CA LYS A 6 -4.24 -2.13 18.60
C LYS A 6 -5.10 -1.13 17.82
N PHE A 7 -5.60 -0.09 18.49
CA PHE A 7 -6.40 0.95 17.86
C PHE A 7 -5.59 1.69 16.78
N GLY A 8 -4.39 2.18 17.11
CA GLY A 8 -3.52 2.89 16.17
C GLY A 8 -3.17 2.02 14.95
N HIS A 9 -2.78 0.76 15.18
CA HIS A 9 -2.54 -0.19 14.08
C HIS A 9 -3.77 -0.38 13.19
N SER A 10 -4.96 -0.54 13.78
CA SER A 10 -6.19 -0.71 13.00
C SER A 10 -6.54 0.53 12.19
N MET A 11 -6.42 1.72 12.78
CA MET A 11 -6.71 2.99 12.09
C MET A 11 -5.78 3.20 10.90
N THR A 12 -4.47 3.00 11.10
CA THR A 12 -3.48 3.17 10.02
C THR A 12 -3.65 2.10 8.93
N ALA A 13 -4.01 0.88 9.27
CA ALA A 13 -4.30 -0.18 8.29
C ALA A 13 -5.55 0.15 7.44
N ILE A 14 -6.61 0.71 8.05
CA ILE A 14 -7.80 1.17 7.33
C ILE A 14 -7.46 2.33 6.41
N THR A 15 -6.69 3.32 6.90
CA THR A 15 -6.24 4.47 6.10
C THR A 15 -5.42 4.01 4.90
N PHE A 16 -4.48 3.07 5.10
CA PHE A 16 -3.70 2.47 4.02
C PHE A 16 -4.59 1.81 2.97
N LEU A 17 -5.50 0.93 3.38
CA LEU A 17 -6.38 0.22 2.45
C LEU A 17 -7.32 1.20 1.71
N GLY A 18 -7.84 2.20 2.41
CA GLY A 18 -8.64 3.27 1.80
C GLY A 18 -7.87 4.06 0.75
N SER A 19 -6.58 4.37 1.00
CA SER A 19 -5.74 5.07 0.02
C SER A 19 -5.46 4.23 -1.23
N VAL A 20 -5.29 2.90 -1.10
CA VAL A 20 -5.17 1.99 -2.25
C VAL A 20 -6.42 2.05 -3.12
N VAL A 21 -7.62 2.01 -2.49
CA VAL A 21 -8.90 2.10 -3.21
C VAL A 21 -9.03 3.45 -3.92
N VAL A 22 -8.69 4.56 -3.26
CA VAL A 22 -8.73 5.90 -3.85
C VAL A 22 -7.79 6.00 -5.06
N LEU A 23 -6.56 5.52 -4.93
CA LEU A 23 -5.60 5.49 -6.04
C LEU A 23 -6.08 4.63 -7.21
N TRP A 24 -6.71 3.49 -6.91
CA TRP A 24 -7.28 2.63 -7.94
C TRP A 24 -8.43 3.33 -8.70
N VAL A 25 -9.31 4.04 -7.99
CA VAL A 25 -10.40 4.82 -8.62
C VAL A 25 -9.83 5.93 -9.50
N PHE A 26 -8.87 6.70 -9.01
CA PHE A 26 -8.19 7.73 -9.82
C PHE A 26 -7.53 7.13 -11.06
N HIS A 27 -6.83 6.01 -10.90
CA HIS A 27 -6.18 5.32 -12.03
C HIS A 27 -7.19 4.92 -13.13
N GLN A 28 -8.40 4.46 -12.74
CA GLN A 28 -9.43 4.10 -13.72
C GLN A 28 -10.01 5.31 -14.47
N GLN A 29 -9.99 6.48 -13.86
CA GLN A 29 -10.59 7.72 -14.40
C GLN A 29 -9.59 8.59 -15.15
N LEU A 30 -8.31 8.17 -15.27
CA LEU A 30 -7.30 8.95 -15.99
C LEU A 30 -7.71 9.15 -17.46
N PRO A 31 -7.82 10.41 -17.93
CA PRO A 31 -8.03 10.70 -19.35
C PRO A 31 -6.79 10.36 -20.18
N ALA A 32 -6.93 10.35 -21.50
CA ALA A 32 -5.76 10.32 -22.37
C ALA A 32 -4.99 11.65 -22.27
N PRO A 33 -3.65 11.62 -22.13
CA PRO A 33 -2.86 12.86 -22.04
C PRO A 33 -3.01 13.75 -23.27
N SER A 34 -3.18 13.15 -24.47
CA SER A 34 -3.42 13.85 -25.73
C SER A 34 -4.72 14.66 -25.77
N ASP A 35 -5.73 14.23 -25.03
CA ASP A 35 -7.08 14.80 -25.12
C ASP A 35 -7.33 15.85 -24.03
N ALA A 36 -6.73 15.66 -22.84
CA ALA A 36 -6.98 16.50 -21.68
C ALA A 36 -5.74 16.59 -20.75
N LEU A 37 -4.63 17.14 -21.25
CA LEU A 37 -3.36 17.20 -20.52
C LEU A 37 -3.47 17.88 -19.14
N GLU A 38 -4.20 18.99 -19.03
CA GLU A 38 -4.40 19.71 -17.76
C GLU A 38 -5.07 18.80 -16.71
N VAL A 39 -6.15 18.10 -17.10
CA VAL A 39 -6.88 17.19 -16.21
C VAL A 39 -6.01 16.00 -15.83
N TYR A 40 -5.28 15.44 -16.81
CA TYR A 40 -4.34 14.35 -16.58
C TYR A 40 -3.26 14.77 -15.58
N SER A 41 -2.60 15.90 -15.79
CA SER A 41 -1.54 16.43 -14.92
C SER A 41 -2.05 16.70 -13.49
N ALA A 42 -3.22 17.35 -13.37
CA ALA A 42 -3.84 17.61 -12.08
C ALA A 42 -4.17 16.31 -11.34
N GLN A 43 -4.70 15.30 -12.04
CA GLN A 43 -5.07 14.02 -11.46
C GLN A 43 -3.85 13.19 -11.06
N ARG A 44 -2.78 13.17 -11.88
CA ARG A 44 -1.50 12.54 -11.53
C ARG A 44 -0.86 13.19 -10.31
N SER A 45 -0.89 14.52 -10.21
CA SER A 45 -0.40 15.27 -9.05
C SER A 45 -1.22 14.96 -7.78
N ALA A 46 -2.55 14.81 -7.91
CA ALA A 46 -3.39 14.38 -6.79
C ALA A 46 -3.07 12.95 -6.33
N MET A 47 -2.87 12.02 -7.26
CA MET A 47 -2.46 10.64 -6.97
C MET A 47 -1.10 10.60 -6.25
N GLU A 48 -0.14 11.40 -6.70
CA GLU A 48 1.18 11.52 -6.06
C GLU A 48 1.06 11.98 -4.61
N ARG A 49 0.24 13.01 -4.34
CA ARG A 49 -0.01 13.48 -2.96
C ARG A 49 -0.65 12.41 -2.09
N VAL A 50 -1.64 11.67 -2.60
CA VAL A 50 -2.25 10.56 -1.86
C VAL A 50 -1.22 9.46 -1.58
N ALA A 51 -0.39 9.11 -2.56
CA ALA A 51 0.64 8.10 -2.38
C ALA A 51 1.70 8.52 -1.35
N SER A 52 2.22 9.76 -1.44
CA SER A 52 3.31 10.25 -0.60
C SER A 52 2.87 10.66 0.80
N LEU A 53 1.68 11.25 0.95
CA LEU A 53 1.23 11.81 2.23
C LEU A 53 0.28 10.88 3.00
N VAL A 54 -0.35 9.90 2.34
CA VAL A 54 -1.34 9.02 2.98
C VAL A 54 -0.92 7.55 2.89
N LEU A 55 -0.70 7.03 1.68
CA LEU A 55 -0.40 5.60 1.48
C LEU A 55 0.85 5.18 2.24
N ILE A 56 2.00 5.75 1.91
CA ILE A 56 3.29 5.35 2.47
C ILE A 56 3.36 5.63 3.99
N PRO A 57 3.00 6.82 4.50
CA PRO A 57 3.04 7.08 5.93
C PRO A 57 2.09 6.18 6.73
N SER A 58 0.89 5.90 6.25
CA SER A 58 -0.05 5.03 6.95
C SER A 58 0.46 3.59 7.07
N LEU A 59 1.09 3.06 6.01
CA LEU A 59 1.69 1.72 6.03
C LEU A 59 2.89 1.66 6.97
N LEU A 60 3.77 2.68 6.92
CA LEU A 60 4.93 2.78 7.81
C LEU A 60 4.51 2.86 9.29
N ILE A 61 3.55 3.71 9.62
CA ILE A 61 3.02 3.83 10.98
C ILE A 61 2.33 2.53 11.41
N SER A 62 1.60 1.86 10.51
CA SER A 62 1.01 0.54 10.79
C SER A 62 2.07 -0.51 11.11
N LEU A 63 3.18 -0.51 10.37
CA LEU A 63 4.33 -1.38 10.64
C LEU A 63 4.92 -1.12 12.03
N LEU A 64 5.13 0.16 12.38
CA LEU A 64 5.66 0.56 13.70
C LEU A 64 4.74 0.13 14.84
N PHE A 65 3.43 0.31 14.71
CA PHE A 65 2.46 -0.20 15.71
C PHE A 65 2.45 -1.73 15.78
N GLY A 66 2.63 -2.41 14.66
CA GLY A 66 2.77 -3.86 14.60
C GLY A 66 4.00 -4.34 15.38
N LEU A 67 5.17 -3.76 15.12
CA LEU A 67 6.42 -4.05 15.83
C LEU A 67 6.31 -3.74 17.32
N ALA A 68 5.77 -2.57 17.69
CA ALA A 68 5.55 -2.20 19.09
C ALA A 68 4.60 -3.19 19.80
N SER A 69 3.59 -3.70 19.10
CA SER A 69 2.68 -4.71 19.63
C SER A 69 3.37 -6.06 19.84
N MET A 70 4.26 -6.46 18.92
CA MET A 70 5.08 -7.66 19.08
C MET A 70 6.05 -7.53 20.25
N ALA A 71 6.72 -6.40 20.40
CA ALA A 71 7.62 -6.14 21.53
C ALA A 71 6.89 -6.15 22.89
N ALA A 72 5.67 -5.57 22.94
CA ALA A 72 4.89 -5.43 24.18
C ALA A 72 4.13 -6.70 24.61
N VAL A 73 4.01 -7.73 23.74
CA VAL A 73 3.20 -8.93 23.99
C VAL A 73 4.01 -10.18 23.69
N PRO A 74 4.61 -10.83 24.74
CA PRO A 74 5.46 -12.02 24.57
C PRO A 74 4.79 -13.16 23.79
N GLY A 75 3.47 -13.31 23.89
CA GLY A 75 2.73 -14.34 23.16
C GLY A 75 2.78 -14.22 21.62
N PHE A 76 3.24 -13.08 21.07
CA PHE A 76 3.42 -12.94 19.62
C PHE A 76 4.76 -13.48 19.13
N HIS A 77 5.78 -13.61 20.02
CA HIS A 77 7.10 -14.12 19.64
C HIS A 77 7.06 -15.57 19.16
N GLY A 78 6.20 -16.39 19.76
CA GLY A 78 5.99 -17.80 19.35
C GLY A 78 4.87 -18.01 18.33
N ALA A 79 4.29 -16.96 17.76
CA ALA A 79 3.14 -17.04 16.86
C ALA A 79 3.56 -16.89 15.40
N PRO A 80 3.62 -17.97 14.57
CA PRO A 80 4.06 -17.91 13.18
C PRO A 80 3.25 -16.91 12.33
N TRP A 81 1.95 -16.80 12.61
CA TRP A 81 1.09 -15.82 11.90
C TRP A 81 1.48 -14.36 12.14
N ALA A 82 2.05 -14.03 13.31
CA ALA A 82 2.49 -12.67 13.62
C ALA A 82 3.74 -12.31 12.80
N TRP A 83 4.68 -13.24 12.67
CA TRP A 83 5.86 -13.10 11.80
C TRP A 83 5.48 -13.04 10.33
N GLY A 84 4.54 -13.89 9.88
CA GLY A 84 4.02 -13.83 8.51
C GLY A 84 3.42 -12.47 8.17
N LYS A 85 2.65 -11.86 9.09
CA LYS A 85 2.13 -10.50 8.94
C LYS A 85 3.23 -9.44 8.88
N LEU A 86 4.27 -9.58 9.68
CA LEU A 86 5.40 -8.65 9.66
C LEU A 86 6.10 -8.70 8.29
N VAL A 87 6.44 -9.88 7.83
CA VAL A 87 7.11 -10.07 6.52
C VAL A 87 6.24 -9.53 5.39
N THR A 88 4.96 -9.88 5.34
CA THR A 88 4.05 -9.38 4.29
C THR A 88 3.87 -7.87 4.37
N THR A 89 3.87 -7.25 5.56
CA THR A 89 3.80 -5.79 5.69
C THR A 89 5.06 -5.10 5.18
N VAL A 90 6.24 -5.67 5.42
CA VAL A 90 7.51 -5.16 4.87
C VAL A 90 7.51 -5.27 3.34
N LEU A 91 7.11 -6.41 2.80
CA LEU A 91 6.99 -6.61 1.34
C LEU A 91 5.95 -5.64 0.72
N MET A 92 4.84 -5.38 1.42
CA MET A 92 3.87 -4.37 0.97
C MET A 92 4.47 -2.96 0.97
N LEU A 93 5.31 -2.61 1.95
CA LEU A 93 5.98 -1.31 1.98
C LEU A 93 6.91 -1.15 0.77
N GLU A 94 7.75 -2.12 0.52
CA GLU A 94 8.65 -2.13 -0.65
C GLU A 94 7.86 -2.10 -1.97
N GLY A 95 6.86 -2.98 -2.11
CA GLY A 95 5.99 -3.02 -3.29
C GLY A 95 5.19 -1.74 -3.49
N SER A 96 4.76 -1.07 -2.42
CA SER A 96 4.07 0.23 -2.53
C SER A 96 5.01 1.35 -2.96
N LEU A 97 6.26 1.35 -2.49
CA LEU A 97 7.26 2.33 -2.89
C LEU A 97 7.64 2.17 -4.37
N LEU A 98 7.95 0.95 -4.79
CA LEU A 98 8.46 0.67 -6.14
C LEU A 98 7.35 0.53 -7.19
N GLY A 99 6.22 -0.10 -6.82
CA GLY A 99 5.16 -0.44 -7.76
C GLY A 99 4.02 0.59 -7.82
N ILE A 100 3.88 1.47 -6.84
CA ILE A 100 2.81 2.47 -6.77
C ILE A 100 3.39 3.87 -6.74
N GLN A 101 4.11 4.24 -5.67
CA GLN A 101 4.54 5.61 -5.44
C GLN A 101 5.53 6.08 -6.50
N SER A 102 6.56 5.28 -6.81
CA SER A 102 7.61 5.66 -7.76
C SER A 102 7.07 5.94 -9.18
N PRO A 103 6.26 5.05 -9.80
CA PRO A 103 5.67 5.32 -11.11
C PRO A 103 4.69 6.50 -11.09
N ILE A 104 3.84 6.63 -10.05
CA ILE A 104 2.91 7.76 -9.94
C ILE A 104 3.67 9.09 -9.88
N LYS A 105 4.73 9.16 -9.06
CA LYS A 105 5.56 10.36 -8.92
C LYS A 105 6.23 10.73 -10.24
N ARG A 106 6.86 9.76 -10.91
CA ARG A 106 7.50 9.98 -12.20
C ARG A 106 6.53 10.52 -13.24
N GLU A 107 5.35 9.91 -13.38
CA GLU A 107 4.32 10.35 -14.32
C GLU A 107 3.75 11.72 -13.95
N ALA A 108 3.61 12.04 -12.66
CA ALA A 108 3.17 13.35 -12.22
C ALA A 108 4.18 14.44 -12.58
N GLU A 109 5.48 14.21 -12.34
CA GLU A 109 6.56 15.13 -12.70
C GLU A 109 6.63 15.33 -14.21
N LEU A 110 6.54 14.26 -14.99
CA LEU A 110 6.56 14.32 -16.45
C LEU A 110 5.32 15.07 -17.00
N ALA A 111 4.14 14.84 -16.43
CA ALA A 111 2.91 15.52 -16.82
C ALA A 111 2.96 17.02 -16.56
N VAL A 112 3.57 17.44 -15.45
CA VAL A 112 3.79 18.87 -15.16
C VAL A 112 4.79 19.47 -16.15
N ALA A 113 5.87 18.79 -16.49
CA ALA A 113 6.84 19.23 -17.50
C ALA A 113 6.20 19.36 -18.88
N ALA A 114 5.35 18.42 -19.27
CA ALA A 114 4.62 18.41 -20.54
C ALA A 114 3.66 19.62 -20.71
N MET A 115 3.22 20.25 -19.62
CA MET A 115 2.43 21.49 -19.67
C MET A 115 3.24 22.68 -20.25
N THR A 116 4.57 22.61 -20.16
CA THR A 116 5.46 23.67 -20.69
C THR A 116 6.11 23.24 -22.00
N ASP A 117 6.38 21.96 -22.16
CA ASP A 117 7.01 21.35 -23.34
C ASP A 117 6.08 20.28 -23.93
N GLY A 118 5.36 20.67 -24.99
CA GLY A 118 4.37 19.79 -25.63
C GLY A 118 4.95 18.52 -26.27
N ASP A 119 6.26 18.50 -26.58
CA ASP A 119 6.92 17.33 -27.16
C ASP A 119 6.94 16.14 -26.18
N LEU A 120 6.89 16.42 -24.86
CA LEU A 120 6.85 15.40 -23.82
C LEU A 120 5.49 14.69 -23.69
N VAL A 121 4.43 15.20 -24.30
CA VAL A 121 3.10 14.55 -24.23
C VAL A 121 3.13 13.12 -24.77
N GLY A 122 3.96 12.88 -25.80
CA GLY A 122 4.13 11.56 -26.40
C GLY A 122 4.82 10.53 -25.49
N GLU A 123 5.51 10.97 -24.44
CA GLU A 123 6.15 10.10 -23.45
C GLU A 123 5.23 9.69 -22.31
N LEU A 124 4.10 10.39 -22.15
CA LEU A 124 3.14 10.12 -21.08
C LEU A 124 2.35 8.85 -21.34
N ALA A 125 2.25 8.00 -20.33
CA ALA A 125 1.42 6.79 -20.39
C ALA A 125 -0.01 7.10 -19.94
N GLN A 126 -0.99 6.78 -20.77
CA GLN A 126 -2.40 6.92 -20.38
C GLN A 126 -2.71 6.08 -19.15
N LYS A 127 -2.35 4.80 -19.17
CA LYS A 127 -2.49 3.88 -18.05
C LYS A 127 -1.30 2.93 -17.99
N LEU A 128 -0.61 2.94 -16.87
CA LEU A 128 0.46 1.99 -16.60
C LEU A 128 -0.13 0.67 -16.08
N ALA A 129 -0.10 -0.37 -16.89
CA ALA A 129 -0.60 -1.69 -16.49
C ALA A 129 0.13 -2.21 -15.22
N ALA A 130 1.43 -1.96 -15.10
CA ALA A 130 2.21 -2.34 -13.93
C ALA A 130 1.69 -1.64 -12.65
N GLU A 131 1.34 -0.36 -12.70
CA GLU A 131 0.73 0.40 -11.60
C GLU A 131 -0.61 -0.21 -11.18
N GLN A 132 -1.47 -0.52 -12.16
CA GLN A 132 -2.77 -1.13 -11.91
C GLN A 132 -2.63 -2.49 -11.21
N TRP A 133 -1.76 -3.36 -11.70
CA TRP A 133 -1.53 -4.67 -11.09
C TRP A 133 -0.91 -4.56 -9.70
N SER A 134 -0.03 -3.58 -9.48
CA SER A 134 0.54 -3.30 -8.16
C SER A 134 -0.53 -2.88 -7.16
N LEU A 135 -1.46 -1.99 -7.54
CA LEU A 135 -2.58 -1.57 -6.70
C LEU A 135 -3.48 -2.77 -6.32
N ILE A 136 -3.82 -3.63 -7.30
CA ILE A 136 -4.65 -4.83 -7.06
C ILE A 136 -3.91 -5.79 -6.13
N LEU A 137 -2.66 -6.13 -6.43
CA LEU A 137 -1.89 -7.09 -5.65
C LEU A 137 -1.72 -6.63 -4.21
N ILE A 138 -1.33 -5.37 -4.00
CA ILE A 138 -1.15 -4.79 -2.67
C ILE A 138 -2.48 -4.73 -1.91
N GLY A 139 -3.58 -4.39 -2.57
CA GLY A 139 -4.92 -4.43 -1.99
C GLY A 139 -5.32 -5.84 -1.53
N LEU A 140 -5.05 -6.85 -2.35
CA LEU A 140 -5.30 -8.26 -2.00
C LEU A 140 -4.45 -8.72 -0.82
N VAL A 141 -3.14 -8.42 -0.82
CA VAL A 141 -2.23 -8.79 0.28
C VAL A 141 -2.62 -8.07 1.57
N ALA A 142 -3.00 -6.79 1.50
CA ALA A 142 -3.49 -6.03 2.65
C ALA A 142 -4.77 -6.65 3.24
N THR A 143 -5.72 -7.03 2.38
CA THR A 143 -6.96 -7.70 2.78
C THR A 143 -6.67 -9.06 3.43
N ALA A 144 -5.78 -9.85 2.84
CA ALA A 144 -5.34 -11.12 3.43
C ALA A 144 -4.68 -10.92 4.79
N ASN A 145 -3.86 -9.88 4.95
CA ASN A 145 -3.26 -9.51 6.25
C ASN A 145 -4.30 -9.15 7.31
N VAL A 146 -5.36 -8.44 6.94
CA VAL A 146 -6.48 -8.15 7.84
C VAL A 146 -7.17 -9.46 8.23
N ALA A 147 -7.48 -10.33 7.27
CA ALA A 147 -8.11 -11.63 7.49
C ALA A 147 -7.29 -12.50 8.46
N LEU A 148 -5.97 -12.62 8.27
CA LEU A 148 -5.07 -13.32 9.18
C LEU A 148 -5.10 -12.74 10.61
N GLY A 149 -5.25 -11.43 10.73
CA GLY A 149 -5.38 -10.77 12.03
C GLY A 149 -6.68 -11.09 12.76
N VAL A 150 -7.78 -11.29 12.01
CA VAL A 150 -9.11 -11.61 12.55
C VAL A 150 -9.19 -13.09 12.91
N TRP A 151 -8.85 -13.98 11.99
CA TRP A 151 -9.04 -15.42 12.17
C TRP A 151 -7.95 -16.11 13.00
N ARG A 152 -6.74 -15.53 13.10
CA ARG A 152 -5.61 -16.02 13.94
C ARG A 152 -5.45 -17.54 13.87
N PRO A 153 -5.10 -18.13 12.73
CA PRO A 153 -5.00 -19.58 12.58
C PRO A 153 -3.98 -20.13 13.59
N ARG A 154 -4.43 -21.05 14.45
CA ARG A 154 -3.59 -21.78 15.39
C ARG A 154 -3.07 -23.00 14.65
N PHE A 155 -1.84 -22.95 14.14
CA PHE A 155 -1.16 -24.15 13.67
C PHE A 155 -0.90 -25.05 14.86
N ARG A 156 -1.70 -26.12 15.00
CA ARG A 156 -1.48 -27.16 16.00
C ARG A 156 -0.17 -27.85 15.63
N SER A 157 0.89 -27.67 16.44
CA SER A 157 2.03 -28.57 16.41
C SER A 157 1.51 -29.98 16.67
N ARG A 158 1.68 -30.90 15.71
CA ARG A 158 1.49 -32.33 15.97
C ARG A 158 2.52 -32.73 17.02
N ALA A 159 2.07 -32.94 18.25
CA ALA A 159 2.88 -33.63 19.24
C ALA A 159 3.19 -35.01 18.66
N THR A 160 4.46 -35.30 18.42
CA THR A 160 4.93 -36.67 18.12
C THR A 160 4.58 -37.53 19.33
N PRO A 161 3.85 -38.64 19.18
CA PRO A 161 3.63 -39.53 20.31
C PRO A 161 5.00 -40.03 20.78
N ALA A 162 5.25 -39.87 22.08
CA ALA A 162 6.42 -40.49 22.71
C ALA A 162 6.27 -42.03 22.60
N SER A 163 7.22 -42.61 21.91
CA SER A 163 7.43 -44.08 21.81
C SER A 163 8.02 -44.62 23.09
#